data_0d5ec2768cf894f34a99300f2a7e1fcf
#
_entry.id   0d5ec2768cf894f34a99300f2a7e1fcf
#
_cell.length_a   1.000
_cell.length_b   1.000
_cell.length_c   1.000
_cell.angle_alpha   90.00
_cell.angle_beta   90.00
_cell.angle_gamma   90.00
#
_symmetry.space_group_name_H-M   'P 1'
#
loop_
_entity.id
_entity.type
_entity.pdbx_description
1 polymer ?
#
loop_
_entity_poly.entity_id
_entity_poly.type
_entity_poly.pdbx_seq_one_letter_code
_entity_poly.pdbx_strand_id
1 'polypeptide(L)'
;MNLKEKPFYLNDTDVEWVNKTVESLTDDEKIGQLFLPIGYSSEKGYLDKLIELGIGGLFYRPGDAQEVQQAYEYMQKNSKIPLLTAANLEDGGNGAATQGTAYGNQMAVAATNCSS
;
A
#
# COMPACT_ATOMS: atom_id res chain seq x y z
N MET A 1 -1.63 15.61 19.05
CA MET A 1 -2.34 14.30 19.05
C MET A 1 -1.59 13.38 20.01
N ASN A 2 -2.29 12.63 20.87
CA ASN A 2 -1.63 11.66 21.74
C ASN A 2 -1.52 10.29 21.03
N LEU A 3 -0.33 10.01 20.48
CA LEU A 3 -0.09 8.78 19.71
C LEU A 3 -0.07 7.49 20.59
N LYS A 4 0.02 7.64 21.94
CA LYS A 4 -0.01 6.51 22.86
C LYS A 4 -1.42 6.02 23.17
N GLU A 5 -2.44 6.80 22.81
CA GLU A 5 -3.85 6.48 23.02
C GLU A 5 -4.50 5.97 21.72
N LYS A 6 -5.78 5.57 21.85
CA LYS A 6 -6.60 5.15 20.71
C LYS A 6 -6.58 6.20 19.60
N PRO A 7 -6.46 5.82 18.33
CA PRO A 7 -6.47 4.46 17.79
C PRO A 7 -5.08 3.82 17.65
N PHE A 8 -3.97 4.50 17.96
CA PHE A 8 -2.62 4.10 17.56
C PHE A 8 -1.92 3.21 18.59
N TYR A 9 -2.07 3.49 19.89
CA TYR A 9 -1.45 2.73 20.99
C TYR A 9 0.08 2.52 20.86
N LEU A 10 0.81 3.53 20.34
CA LEU A 10 2.25 3.44 20.13
C LEU A 10 3.02 3.47 21.46
N ASN A 11 4.15 2.75 21.51
CA ASN A 11 5.13 2.86 22.58
C ASN A 11 6.03 4.09 22.40
N ASP A 12 6.92 4.36 23.38
CA ASP A 12 7.80 5.54 23.35
C ASP A 12 8.75 5.55 22.16
N THR A 13 9.30 4.40 21.79
CA THR A 13 10.22 4.26 20.64
C THR A 13 9.51 4.57 19.32
N ASP A 14 8.29 4.07 19.16
CA ASP A 14 7.47 4.32 17.96
C ASP A 14 7.08 5.79 17.86
N VAL A 15 6.69 6.42 18.97
CA VAL A 15 6.37 7.85 19.02
C VAL A 15 7.59 8.70 18.67
N GLU A 16 8.77 8.35 19.18
CA GLU A 16 10.01 9.03 18.86
C GLU A 16 10.35 8.91 17.37
N TRP A 17 10.19 7.71 16.79
CA TRP A 17 10.39 7.48 15.37
C TRP A 17 9.45 8.32 14.52
N VAL A 18 8.14 8.35 14.85
CA VAL A 18 7.14 9.19 14.14
C VAL A 18 7.55 10.66 14.16
N ASN A 19 7.88 11.20 15.33
CA ASN A 19 8.22 12.62 15.48
C ASN A 19 9.47 12.96 14.66
N LYS A 20 10.54 12.19 14.80
CA LYS A 20 11.79 12.39 14.04
C LYS A 20 11.55 12.29 12.52
N THR A 21 10.72 11.34 12.10
CA THR A 21 10.39 11.17 10.69
C THR A 21 9.66 12.39 10.15
N VAL A 22 8.58 12.82 10.83
CA VAL A 22 7.81 14.01 10.41
C VAL A 22 8.65 15.28 10.40
N GLU A 23 9.54 15.47 11.38
CA GLU A 23 10.46 16.62 11.45
C GLU A 23 11.47 16.60 10.30
N SER A 24 11.87 15.42 9.82
CA SER A 24 12.84 15.25 8.72
C SER A 24 12.25 15.47 7.32
N LEU A 25 10.92 15.53 7.20
CA LEU A 25 10.23 15.70 5.93
C LEU A 25 10.09 17.17 5.56
N THR A 26 10.34 17.49 4.29
CA THR A 26 9.91 18.77 3.69
C THR A 26 8.38 18.83 3.59
N ASP A 27 7.83 19.99 3.31
CA ASP A 27 6.38 20.14 3.14
C ASP A 27 5.88 19.38 1.90
N ASP A 28 6.65 19.37 0.81
CA ASP A 28 6.32 18.59 -0.39
C ASP A 28 6.31 17.08 -0.08
N GLU A 29 7.29 16.57 0.68
CA GLU A 29 7.31 15.16 1.11
C GLU A 29 6.12 14.84 2.02
N LYS A 30 5.74 15.74 2.95
CA LYS A 30 4.53 15.56 3.78
C LYS A 30 3.26 15.49 2.94
N ILE A 31 3.16 16.35 1.91
CA ILE A 31 2.05 16.31 0.96
C ILE A 31 2.05 14.98 0.19
N GLY A 32 3.21 14.54 -0.30
CA GLY A 32 3.38 13.26 -0.99
C GLY A 32 2.85 12.07 -0.18
N GLN A 33 3.10 12.07 1.15
CA GLN A 33 2.64 11.01 2.06
C GLN A 33 1.10 10.88 2.15
N LEU A 34 0.34 11.89 1.71
CA LEU A 34 -1.13 11.82 1.68
C LEU A 34 -1.68 11.09 0.44
N PHE A 35 -0.83 10.75 -0.53
CA PHE A 35 -1.25 10.12 -1.77
C PHE A 35 -0.98 8.61 -1.76
N LEU A 36 -1.96 7.88 -2.27
CA LEU A 36 -1.92 6.44 -2.54
C LEU A 36 -2.40 6.22 -3.99
N PRO A 37 -1.55 6.52 -4.99
CA PRO A 37 -1.92 6.40 -6.39
C PRO A 37 -2.07 4.95 -6.83
N ILE A 38 -2.72 4.77 -7.98
CA ILE A 38 -2.77 3.49 -8.67
C ILE A 38 -1.48 3.32 -9.49
N GLY A 39 -0.76 2.21 -9.27
CA GLY A 39 0.38 1.82 -10.07
C GLY A 39 -0.04 1.03 -11.30
N TYR A 40 0.39 1.46 -12.47
CA TYR A 40 0.02 0.84 -13.75
C TYR A 40 1.18 0.14 -14.46
N SER A 41 2.40 0.27 -13.94
CA SER A 41 3.60 -0.25 -14.59
C SER A 41 4.65 -0.65 -13.56
N SER A 42 5.35 -1.74 -13.83
CA SER A 42 6.55 -2.20 -13.13
C SER A 42 7.85 -1.59 -13.69
N GLU A 43 7.73 -0.77 -14.74
CA GLU A 43 8.89 -0.13 -15.34
C GLU A 43 9.60 0.77 -14.32
N LYS A 44 10.92 0.58 -14.21
CA LYS A 44 11.75 1.26 -13.21
C LYS A 44 11.61 2.79 -13.27
N GLY A 45 11.64 3.38 -14.46
CA GLY A 45 11.51 4.83 -14.63
C GLY A 45 10.15 5.39 -14.18
N TYR A 46 9.08 4.56 -14.25
CA TYR A 46 7.78 4.93 -13.71
C TYR A 46 7.77 4.85 -12.17
N LEU A 47 8.34 3.78 -11.61
CA LEU A 47 8.42 3.59 -10.16
C LEU A 47 9.30 4.66 -9.51
N ASP A 48 10.43 5.02 -10.13
CA ASP A 48 11.33 6.09 -9.66
C ASP A 48 10.59 7.44 -9.52
N LYS A 49 9.72 7.79 -10.47
CA LYS A 49 8.91 9.01 -10.37
C LYS A 49 7.96 8.99 -9.18
N LEU A 50 7.35 7.85 -8.87
CA LEU A 50 6.49 7.72 -7.70
C LEU A 50 7.29 7.85 -6.40
N ILE A 51 8.51 7.31 -6.35
CA ILE A 51 9.43 7.44 -5.22
C ILE A 51 9.83 8.90 -5.03
N GLU A 52 10.19 9.61 -6.11
CA GLU A 52 10.55 11.04 -6.09
C GLU A 52 9.42 11.93 -5.57
N LEU A 53 8.17 11.57 -5.86
CA LEU A 53 7.00 12.26 -5.33
C LEU A 53 6.76 12.02 -3.82
N GLY A 54 7.48 11.09 -3.20
CA GLY A 54 7.36 10.78 -1.78
C GLY A 54 5.99 10.27 -1.38
N ILE A 55 5.34 9.45 -2.24
CA ILE A 55 4.00 8.91 -1.97
C ILE A 55 3.93 8.09 -0.69
N GLY A 56 2.80 8.13 0.02
CA GLY A 56 2.59 7.39 1.28
C GLY A 56 2.16 5.94 1.08
N GLY A 57 1.70 5.58 -0.10
CA GLY A 57 1.30 4.22 -0.42
C GLY A 57 1.13 3.99 -1.91
N LEU A 58 0.87 2.74 -2.27
CA LEU A 58 0.66 2.34 -3.66
C LEU A 58 -0.45 1.29 -3.73
N PHE A 59 -1.41 1.52 -4.61
CA PHE A 59 -2.36 0.53 -5.07
C PHE A 59 -1.89 0.00 -6.42
N TYR A 60 -1.18 -1.13 -6.43
CA TYR A 60 -0.71 -1.71 -7.67
C TYR A 60 -1.83 -2.48 -8.37
N ARG A 61 -1.97 -2.29 -9.68
CA ARG A 61 -2.94 -3.06 -10.48
C ARG A 61 -2.54 -4.52 -10.51
N PRO A 62 -3.53 -5.45 -10.56
CA PRO A 62 -3.23 -6.87 -10.67
C PRO A 62 -2.33 -7.14 -11.88
N GLY A 63 -1.28 -7.90 -11.65
CA GLY A 63 -0.34 -8.35 -12.64
C GLY A 63 0.15 -9.75 -12.31
N ASP A 64 1.19 -10.23 -13.00
CA ASP A 64 1.89 -11.45 -12.60
C ASP A 64 2.41 -11.33 -11.16
N ALA A 65 2.24 -12.37 -10.34
CA ALA A 65 2.58 -12.33 -8.92
C ALA A 65 4.05 -11.96 -8.68
N GLN A 66 4.96 -12.47 -9.52
CA GLN A 66 6.39 -12.18 -9.41
C GLN A 66 6.68 -10.72 -9.79
N GLU A 67 6.02 -10.20 -10.82
CA GLU A 67 6.14 -8.80 -11.24
C GLU A 67 5.64 -7.86 -10.14
N VAL A 68 4.47 -8.13 -9.58
CA VAL A 68 3.89 -7.35 -8.47
C VAL A 68 4.82 -7.36 -7.26
N GLN A 69 5.35 -8.54 -6.88
CA GLN A 69 6.30 -8.66 -5.78
C GLN A 69 7.56 -7.84 -6.03
N GLN A 70 8.18 -7.95 -7.20
CA GLN A 70 9.39 -7.20 -7.55
C GLN A 70 9.17 -5.69 -7.54
N ALA A 71 8.01 -5.23 -8.06
CA ALA A 71 7.65 -3.82 -8.02
C ALA A 71 7.54 -3.29 -6.58
N TYR A 72 6.83 -4.00 -5.71
CA TYR A 72 6.71 -3.62 -4.30
C TYR A 72 8.05 -3.69 -3.55
N GLU A 73 8.85 -4.73 -3.75
CA GLU A 73 10.19 -4.83 -3.15
C GLU A 73 11.07 -3.65 -3.57
N TYR A 74 11.04 -3.30 -4.86
CA TYR A 74 11.77 -2.15 -5.37
C TYR A 74 11.30 -0.84 -4.72
N MET A 75 10.01 -0.61 -4.68
CA MET A 75 9.41 0.59 -4.08
C MET A 75 9.71 0.69 -2.58
N GLN A 76 9.52 -0.39 -1.82
CA GLN A 76 9.81 -0.42 -0.38
C GLN A 76 11.27 -0.15 -0.06
N LYS A 77 12.18 -0.70 -0.87
CA LYS A 77 13.63 -0.53 -0.68
C LYS A 77 14.12 0.90 -0.93
N ASN A 78 13.47 1.61 -1.86
CA ASN A 78 13.93 2.91 -2.33
C ASN A 78 13.09 4.09 -1.80
N SER A 79 11.99 3.83 -1.10
CA SER A 79 11.18 4.86 -0.46
C SER A 79 11.78 5.28 0.89
N LYS A 80 11.74 6.58 1.19
CA LYS A 80 12.23 7.16 2.46
C LYS A 80 11.45 6.65 3.66
N ILE A 81 10.15 6.44 3.47
CA ILE A 81 9.22 5.86 4.46
C ILE A 81 8.60 4.62 3.84
N PRO A 82 8.46 3.52 4.61
CA PRO A 82 7.78 2.33 4.11
C PRO A 82 6.37 2.65 3.60
N LEU A 83 6.06 2.17 2.39
CA LEU A 83 4.78 2.43 1.74
C LEU A 83 3.65 1.59 2.33
N LEU A 84 2.48 2.17 2.43
CA LEU A 84 1.24 1.41 2.57
C LEU A 84 0.91 0.70 1.25
N THR A 85 0.48 -0.54 1.32
CA THR A 85 0.07 -1.31 0.13
C THR A 85 -1.42 -1.56 0.16
N ALA A 86 -2.07 -1.43 -1.00
CA ALA A 86 -3.49 -1.67 -1.16
C ALA A 86 -3.77 -2.52 -2.39
N ALA A 87 -4.86 -3.27 -2.34
CA ALA A 87 -5.37 -4.06 -3.46
C ALA A 87 -6.90 -4.18 -3.37
N ASN A 88 -7.55 -4.37 -4.50
CA ASN A 88 -8.95 -4.75 -4.54
C ASN A 88 -9.07 -6.26 -4.39
N LEU A 89 -9.70 -6.71 -3.32
CA LEU A 89 -9.82 -8.13 -3.00
C LEU A 89 -11.29 -8.59 -2.94
N GLU A 90 -12.20 -7.83 -3.55
CA GLU A 90 -13.64 -8.10 -3.51
C GLU A 90 -13.99 -9.48 -4.08
N ASP A 91 -13.28 -9.90 -5.11
CA ASP A 91 -13.47 -11.19 -5.77
C ASP A 91 -12.32 -12.18 -5.46
N GLY A 92 -11.47 -11.87 -4.48
CA GLY A 92 -10.38 -12.73 -4.00
C GLY A 92 -8.98 -12.21 -4.28
N GLY A 93 -7.98 -13.08 -4.11
CA GLY A 93 -6.55 -12.75 -4.25
C GLY A 93 -6.12 -12.33 -5.67
N ASN A 94 -6.93 -12.64 -6.68
CA ASN A 94 -6.69 -12.21 -8.07
C ASN A 94 -6.74 -10.68 -8.24
N GLY A 95 -7.30 -9.95 -7.29
CA GLY A 95 -7.26 -8.49 -7.26
C GLY A 95 -5.88 -7.92 -6.89
N ALA A 96 -5.01 -8.70 -6.25
CA ALA A 96 -3.62 -8.34 -5.99
C ALA A 96 -2.67 -8.92 -7.05
N ALA A 97 -2.85 -10.20 -7.42
CA ALA A 97 -2.04 -10.88 -8.43
C ALA A 97 -2.93 -11.79 -9.27
N THR A 98 -2.68 -11.85 -10.58
CA THR A 98 -3.55 -12.59 -11.53
C THR A 98 -3.63 -14.09 -11.25
N GLN A 99 -2.62 -14.67 -10.58
CA GLN A 99 -2.61 -16.06 -10.13
C GLN A 99 -3.35 -16.27 -8.79
N GLY A 100 -3.81 -15.21 -8.15
CA GLY A 100 -4.57 -15.30 -6.90
C GLY A 100 -5.89 -16.04 -7.09
N THR A 101 -6.36 -16.68 -6.03
CA THR A 101 -7.66 -17.37 -6.06
C THR A 101 -8.77 -16.34 -6.32
N ALA A 102 -9.57 -16.60 -7.35
CA ALA A 102 -10.78 -15.84 -7.65
C ALA A 102 -12.01 -16.53 -7.05
N TYR A 103 -12.84 -15.75 -6.40
CA TYR A 103 -14.16 -16.17 -5.94
C TYR A 103 -15.24 -15.45 -6.79
N GLY A 104 -16.48 -15.89 -6.67
CA GLY A 104 -17.60 -15.11 -7.22
C GLY A 104 -17.74 -13.78 -6.47
N ASN A 105 -18.30 -12.77 -7.15
CA ASN A 105 -18.62 -11.52 -6.46
C ASN A 105 -19.61 -11.76 -5.30
N GLN A 106 -19.74 -10.79 -4.38
CA GLN A 106 -20.55 -10.94 -3.16
C GLN A 106 -22.01 -11.33 -3.47
N MET A 107 -22.59 -10.86 -4.57
CA MET A 107 -23.93 -11.25 -4.99
C MET A 107 -24.00 -12.72 -5.41
N ALA A 108 -23.00 -13.21 -6.16
CA ALA A 108 -22.93 -14.62 -6.56
C ALA A 108 -22.76 -15.52 -5.34
N VAL A 109 -21.91 -15.15 -4.39
CA VAL A 109 -21.71 -15.88 -3.12
C VAL A 109 -23.01 -15.88 -2.30
N ALA A 110 -23.67 -14.73 -2.16
CA ALA A 110 -24.95 -14.64 -1.45
C ALA A 110 -26.06 -15.50 -2.11
N ALA A 111 -26.06 -15.61 -3.43
CA ALA A 111 -27.05 -16.43 -4.17
C ALA A 111 -26.88 -17.94 -3.91
N THR A 112 -25.73 -18.41 -3.45
CA THR A 112 -25.53 -19.82 -3.05
C THR A 112 -26.27 -20.17 -1.77
N ASN A 113 -26.69 -19.18 -0.98
CA ASN A 113 -27.27 -19.34 0.36
C ASN A 113 -26.42 -20.23 1.29
N CYS A 114 -25.11 -20.25 1.09
CA CYS A 114 -24.14 -21.03 1.87
C CYS A 114 -23.42 -20.07 2.84
N SER A 115 -23.64 -20.25 4.13
CA SER A 115 -23.08 -19.39 5.18
C SER A 115 -21.85 -19.99 5.89
N SER A 116 -21.27 -21.05 5.30
CA SER A 116 -20.10 -21.73 5.87
C SER A 116 -18.79 -21.20 5.31
#